data_1f09eff02b44c916067ef9191e44019c
#
_entry.id   1f09eff02b44c916067ef9191e44019c
#
_cell.length_a   1.000
_cell.length_b   1.000
_cell.length_c   1.000
_cell.angle_alpha   90.00
_cell.angle_beta   90.00
_cell.angle_gamma   90.00
#
_symmetry.space_group_name_H-M   'P 1'
#
loop_
_entity.id
_entity.type
_entity.pdbx_description
1 polymer ?
#
loop_
_entity_poly.entity_id
_entity_poly.type
_entity_poly.pdbx_seq_one_letter_code
_entity_poly.pdbx_strand_id
1 'polypeptide(L)'
;MADITTDVLIIGTGPAGSATAALLSSYGIENMAINRYRWLANTPRAHITNQRTMEVLRDLGRDVEDEAYMHATPNDLMGNNVFCESLTGEELGRMQSWGTAPHSVAEHLISSPTRMNDLPQTFMEPLLFKTACSRGTQARMSCEYRSHVQDADGVTTTVH
;
A
#
# COMPACT_ATOMS: atom_id res chain seq x y z
N MET A 1 -27.89 -18.58 -1.62
CA MET A 1 -26.88 -17.53 -1.47
C MET A 1 -26.66 -17.35 0.02
N ALA A 2 -25.45 -17.26 0.49
CA ALA A 2 -25.20 -16.94 1.89
C ALA A 2 -25.08 -15.42 1.99
N ASP A 3 -25.95 -14.80 2.76
CA ASP A 3 -25.84 -13.37 3.06
C ASP A 3 -24.88 -13.21 4.25
N ILE A 4 -23.93 -12.30 4.10
CA ILE A 4 -22.93 -11.97 5.11
C ILE A 4 -23.12 -10.50 5.46
N THR A 5 -23.11 -10.20 6.76
CA THR A 5 -23.16 -8.81 7.26
C THR A 5 -21.81 -8.45 7.83
N THR A 6 -21.37 -7.23 7.62
CA THR A 6 -20.14 -6.64 8.16
C THR A 6 -20.32 -5.13 8.29
N ASP A 7 -19.61 -4.48 9.19
CA ASP A 7 -19.70 -3.02 9.35
C ASP A 7 -19.16 -2.29 8.11
N VAL A 8 -18.04 -2.81 7.54
CA VAL A 8 -17.40 -2.19 6.38
C VAL A 8 -17.00 -3.25 5.35
N LEU A 9 -17.47 -3.09 4.11
CA LEU A 9 -17.00 -3.87 2.96
C LEU A 9 -15.98 -3.05 2.16
N ILE A 10 -14.79 -3.62 1.97
CA ILE A 10 -13.70 -3.02 1.20
C ILE A 10 -13.59 -3.74 -0.15
N ILE A 11 -13.71 -2.99 -1.25
CA ILE A 11 -13.63 -3.52 -2.60
C ILE A 11 -12.22 -3.29 -3.15
N GLY A 12 -11.44 -4.35 -3.16
CA GLY A 12 -10.04 -4.37 -3.60
C GLY A 12 -9.05 -4.47 -2.45
N THR A 13 -8.06 -5.33 -2.62
CA THR A 13 -6.98 -5.60 -1.64
C THR A 13 -5.63 -5.04 -2.09
N GLY A 14 -5.64 -3.97 -2.89
CA GLY A 14 -4.45 -3.19 -3.21
C GLY A 14 -3.95 -2.42 -1.98
N PRO A 15 -2.87 -1.62 -2.11
CA PRO A 15 -2.26 -0.93 -0.96
C PRO A 15 -3.26 -0.12 -0.14
N ALA A 16 -4.13 0.66 -0.80
CA ALA A 16 -5.13 1.48 -0.11
C ALA A 16 -6.18 0.62 0.63
N GLY A 17 -6.74 -0.39 -0.05
CA GLY A 17 -7.77 -1.26 0.57
C GLY A 17 -7.21 -2.09 1.72
N SER A 18 -6.02 -2.66 1.56
CA SER A 18 -5.37 -3.43 2.62
C SER A 18 -4.95 -2.57 3.82
N ALA A 19 -4.46 -1.34 3.58
CA ALA A 19 -4.16 -0.40 4.65
C ALA A 19 -5.43 0.01 5.41
N THR A 20 -6.52 0.32 4.69
CA THR A 20 -7.83 0.61 5.29
C THR A 20 -8.32 -0.56 6.13
N ALA A 21 -8.26 -1.78 5.60
CA ALA A 21 -8.65 -2.98 6.33
C ALA A 21 -7.84 -3.17 7.62
N ALA A 22 -6.51 -3.02 7.54
CA ALA A 22 -5.63 -3.13 8.69
C ALA A 22 -5.92 -2.08 9.77
N LEU A 23 -6.20 -0.83 9.38
CA LEU A 23 -6.55 0.24 10.30
C LEU A 23 -7.93 0.00 10.94
N LEU A 24 -8.95 -0.37 10.18
CA LEU A 24 -10.27 -0.69 10.71
C LEU A 24 -10.20 -1.82 11.74
N SER A 25 -9.50 -2.91 11.40
CA SER A 25 -9.29 -4.02 12.36
C SER A 25 -8.52 -3.59 13.61
N SER A 26 -7.55 -2.67 13.48
CA SER A 26 -6.82 -2.11 14.63
C SER A 26 -7.72 -1.28 15.56
N TYR A 27 -8.78 -0.70 15.01
CA TYR A 27 -9.81 0.04 15.78
C TYR A 27 -10.95 -0.86 16.26
N GLY A 28 -10.89 -2.17 16.02
CA GLY A 28 -11.93 -3.12 16.41
C GLY A 28 -13.20 -3.05 15.57
N ILE A 29 -13.14 -2.47 14.38
CA ILE A 29 -14.26 -2.37 13.43
C ILE A 29 -14.28 -3.63 12.57
N GLU A 30 -15.41 -4.33 12.57
CA GLU A 30 -15.59 -5.52 11.74
C GLU A 30 -15.54 -5.15 10.26
N ASN A 31 -14.69 -5.82 9.50
CA ASN A 31 -14.55 -5.51 8.10
C ASN A 31 -14.23 -6.75 7.25
N MET A 32 -14.69 -6.67 6.00
CA MET A 32 -14.40 -7.66 4.99
C MET A 32 -13.77 -7.00 3.76
N ALA A 33 -12.69 -7.59 3.26
CA ALA A 33 -12.04 -7.18 2.02
C ALA A 33 -12.26 -8.22 0.92
N ILE A 34 -12.76 -7.78 -0.24
CA ILE A 34 -12.97 -8.63 -1.40
C ILE A 34 -12.02 -8.26 -2.54
N ASN A 35 -11.60 -9.25 -3.32
CA ASN A 35 -10.78 -9.05 -4.50
C ASN A 35 -11.22 -9.99 -5.62
N ARG A 36 -11.44 -9.44 -6.82
CA ARG A 36 -11.79 -10.23 -8.01
C ARG A 36 -10.70 -11.22 -8.44
N TYR A 37 -9.45 -10.93 -8.09
CA TYR A 37 -8.33 -11.82 -8.38
C TYR A 37 -8.13 -12.84 -7.27
N ARG A 38 -7.53 -13.97 -7.64
CA ARG A 38 -7.19 -15.02 -6.66
C ARG A 38 -6.02 -14.67 -5.75
N TRP A 39 -5.25 -13.62 -6.08
CA TRP A 39 -4.07 -13.18 -5.36
C TRP A 39 -3.83 -11.68 -5.52
N LEU A 40 -2.84 -11.18 -4.81
CA LEU A 40 -2.36 -9.81 -4.81
C LEU A 40 -1.54 -9.51 -6.09
N ALA A 41 -1.04 -8.29 -6.24
CA ALA A 41 -0.22 -7.92 -7.39
C ALA A 41 1.01 -8.83 -7.53
N ASN A 42 1.21 -9.36 -8.73
CA ASN A 42 2.30 -10.26 -9.07
C ASN A 42 3.26 -9.68 -10.11
N THR A 43 3.10 -8.41 -10.44
CA THR A 43 3.96 -7.68 -11.37
C THR A 43 4.51 -6.44 -10.69
N PRO A 44 5.74 -6.02 -11.02
CA PRO A 44 6.28 -4.74 -10.54
C PRO A 44 5.35 -3.58 -10.95
N ARG A 45 5.01 -2.74 -9.98
CA ARG A 45 4.20 -1.53 -10.15
C ARG A 45 4.87 -0.39 -9.41
N ALA A 46 4.09 0.53 -8.84
CA ALA A 46 4.64 1.57 -7.99
C ALA A 46 5.60 1.00 -6.94
N HIS A 47 6.70 1.70 -6.70
CA HIS A 47 7.74 1.25 -5.77
C HIS A 47 8.15 2.35 -4.78
N ILE A 48 7.96 3.62 -5.13
CA ILE A 48 8.33 4.72 -4.23
C ILE A 48 7.23 4.94 -3.20
N THR A 49 7.63 4.84 -1.94
CA THR A 49 6.79 5.05 -0.77
C THR A 49 7.31 6.27 -0.02
N ASN A 50 6.54 7.36 -0.03
CA ASN A 50 6.92 8.60 0.63
C ASN A 50 6.82 8.50 2.16
N GLN A 51 7.35 9.50 2.86
CA GLN A 51 7.37 9.54 4.33
C GLN A 51 5.96 9.43 4.93
N ARG A 52 4.96 10.09 4.34
CA ARG A 52 3.59 10.03 4.85
C ARG A 52 3.01 8.60 4.80
N THR A 53 3.29 7.87 3.75
CA THR A 53 2.88 6.46 3.67
C THR A 53 3.64 5.59 4.68
N MET A 54 4.93 5.86 4.89
CA MET A 54 5.71 5.17 5.92
C MET A 54 5.21 5.49 7.33
N GLU A 55 4.75 6.71 7.59
CA GLU A 55 4.08 7.08 8.85
C GLU A 55 2.81 6.23 9.08
N VAL A 56 2.01 5.99 8.04
CA VAL A 56 0.84 5.10 8.14
C VAL A 56 1.27 3.66 8.48
N LEU A 57 2.35 3.16 7.86
CA LEU A 57 2.88 1.83 8.21
C LEU A 57 3.35 1.78 9.66
N ARG A 58 4.00 2.84 10.14
CA ARG A 58 4.44 2.99 11.52
C ARG A 58 3.26 3.06 12.50
N ASP A 59 2.16 3.73 12.13
CA ASP A 59 0.92 3.78 12.92
C ASP A 59 0.27 2.40 13.00
N LEU A 60 0.41 1.59 11.95
CA LEU A 60 0.02 0.18 11.98
C LEU A 60 0.90 -0.67 12.91
N GLY A 61 2.16 -0.28 13.14
CA GLY A 61 3.08 -0.94 14.06
C GLY A 61 4.53 -0.79 13.64
N ARG A 62 5.43 -0.77 14.60
CA ARG A 62 6.88 -0.70 14.33
C ARG A 62 7.37 -1.92 13.55
N ASP A 63 6.83 -3.08 13.84
CA ASP A 63 7.11 -4.33 13.14
C ASP A 63 6.71 -4.26 11.66
N VAL A 64 5.60 -3.56 11.34
CA VAL A 64 5.14 -3.34 9.96
C VAL A 64 6.07 -2.37 9.23
N GLU A 65 6.46 -1.27 9.90
CA GLU A 65 7.44 -0.32 9.37
C GLU A 65 8.80 -0.99 9.10
N ASP A 66 9.31 -1.74 10.07
CA ASP A 66 10.61 -2.42 9.99
C ASP A 66 10.63 -3.46 8.85
N GLU A 67 9.56 -4.23 8.69
CA GLU A 67 9.44 -5.17 7.58
C GLU A 67 9.41 -4.45 6.22
N ALA A 68 8.74 -3.30 6.14
CA ALA A 68 8.75 -2.49 4.92
C ALA A 68 10.18 -2.05 4.55
N TYR A 69 10.98 -1.63 5.52
CA TYR A 69 12.39 -1.27 5.28
C TYR A 69 13.26 -2.48 4.90
N MET A 70 13.00 -3.66 5.46
CA MET A 70 13.77 -4.87 5.12
C MET A 70 13.60 -5.31 3.66
N HIS A 71 12.44 -5.03 3.06
CA HIS A 71 12.13 -5.41 1.67
C HIS A 71 12.42 -4.30 0.65
N ALA A 72 12.87 -3.16 1.10
CA ALA A 72 13.13 -2.01 0.26
C ALA A 72 14.55 -2.00 -0.30
N THR A 73 14.73 -1.30 -1.41
CA THR A 73 16.05 -0.95 -1.91
C THR A 73 16.75 -0.02 -0.90
N PRO A 74 17.99 -0.30 -0.48
CA PRO A 74 18.76 0.62 0.34
C PRO A 74 18.87 2.00 -0.31
N ASN A 75 18.71 3.06 0.48
CA ASN A 75 18.66 4.43 -0.05
C ASN A 75 19.95 4.88 -0.75
N ASP A 76 21.10 4.34 -0.36
CA ASP A 76 22.38 4.58 -1.01
C ASP A 76 22.52 3.92 -2.39
N LEU A 77 21.66 2.95 -2.69
CA LEU A 77 21.54 2.32 -4.00
C LEU A 77 20.48 2.98 -4.89
N MET A 78 19.70 3.93 -4.37
CA MET A 78 18.75 4.68 -5.16
C MET A 78 19.50 5.71 -6.02
N GLY A 79 19.42 5.50 -7.34
CA GLY A 79 20.17 6.29 -8.30
C GLY A 79 19.56 7.66 -8.61
N ASN A 80 19.84 8.14 -9.79
CA ASN A 80 19.35 9.40 -10.31
C ASN A 80 18.22 9.18 -11.32
N ASN A 81 17.34 10.16 -11.46
CA ASN A 81 16.53 10.30 -12.66
C ASN A 81 17.41 10.84 -13.77
N VAL A 82 17.52 10.10 -14.84
CA VAL A 82 18.30 10.47 -16.02
C VAL A 82 17.33 10.78 -17.17
N PHE A 83 17.45 11.94 -17.73
CA PHE A 83 16.72 12.35 -18.92
C PHE A 83 17.66 12.21 -20.11
N CYS A 84 17.27 11.43 -21.09
CA CYS A 84 18.07 11.15 -22.29
C CYS A 84 17.18 11.03 -23.52
N GLU A 85 17.76 11.22 -24.71
CA GLU A 85 17.05 11.05 -25.98
C GLU A 85 16.62 9.59 -26.19
N SER A 86 17.45 8.64 -25.78
CA SER A 86 17.18 7.20 -25.77
C SER A 86 18.08 6.52 -24.75
N LEU A 87 17.90 5.21 -24.48
CA LEU A 87 18.74 4.46 -23.55
C LEU A 87 20.24 4.45 -23.91
N THR A 88 20.58 4.71 -25.15
CA THR A 88 21.95 4.79 -25.67
C THR A 88 22.27 6.15 -26.28
N GLY A 89 21.36 7.10 -26.20
CA GLY A 89 21.47 8.44 -26.74
C GLY A 89 22.14 9.44 -25.80
N GLU A 90 22.09 10.72 -26.19
CA GLU A 90 22.65 11.82 -25.42
C GLU A 90 21.89 11.99 -24.09
N GLU A 91 22.64 12.17 -23.00
CA GLU A 91 22.07 12.55 -21.70
C GLU A 91 21.76 14.05 -21.71
N LEU A 92 20.49 14.39 -21.55
CA LEU A 92 19.99 15.77 -21.52
C LEU A 92 20.06 16.39 -20.12
N GLY A 93 20.03 15.55 -19.08
CA GLY A 93 20.12 16.00 -17.71
C GLY A 93 20.02 14.87 -16.71
N ARG A 94 20.47 15.15 -15.48
CA ARG A 94 20.47 14.21 -14.38
C ARG A 94 20.12 14.93 -13.07
N MET A 95 19.28 14.32 -12.25
CA MET A 95 18.96 14.83 -10.93
C MET A 95 18.87 13.68 -9.91
N GLN A 96 19.29 13.94 -8.69
CA GLN A 96 19.07 12.99 -7.59
C GLN A 96 17.57 12.84 -7.34
N SER A 97 17.10 11.60 -7.39
CA SER A 97 15.68 11.28 -7.33
C SER A 97 15.18 11.04 -5.93
N TRP A 98 13.89 11.18 -5.77
CA TRP A 98 13.15 10.70 -4.63
C TRP A 98 13.62 11.26 -3.27
N GLY A 99 14.15 12.48 -3.26
CA GLY A 99 14.61 13.11 -2.02
C GLY A 99 15.92 12.55 -1.46
N THR A 100 16.74 11.89 -2.29
CA THR A 100 18.06 11.39 -1.89
C THR A 100 19.17 12.45 -1.95
N ALA A 101 18.89 13.64 -2.48
CA ALA A 101 19.82 14.77 -2.40
C ALA A 101 20.07 15.17 -0.94
N PRO A 102 21.32 15.52 -0.54
CA PRO A 102 21.67 15.80 0.85
C PRO A 102 20.78 16.84 1.53
N HIS A 103 20.40 17.92 0.83
CA HIS A 103 19.50 18.94 1.36
C HIS A 103 18.08 18.40 1.60
N SER A 104 17.56 17.56 0.68
CA SER A 104 16.24 16.94 0.83
C SER A 104 16.24 15.93 1.98
N VAL A 105 17.29 15.14 2.14
CA VAL A 105 17.46 14.23 3.28
C VAL A 105 17.42 15.00 4.59
N ALA A 106 18.13 16.14 4.68
CA ALA A 106 18.13 16.97 5.88
C ALA A 106 16.74 17.52 6.22
N GLU A 107 16.00 17.99 5.21
CA GLU A 107 14.62 18.46 5.39
C GLU A 107 13.68 17.32 5.83
N HIS A 108 13.80 16.15 5.24
CA HIS A 108 12.98 14.97 5.57
C HIS A 108 13.21 14.52 7.01
N LEU A 109 14.46 14.52 7.51
CA LEU A 109 14.80 14.14 8.86
C LEU A 109 14.19 15.04 9.94
N ILE A 110 13.96 16.32 9.62
CA ILE A 110 13.30 17.26 10.54
C ILE A 110 11.77 17.19 10.44
N SER A 111 11.25 16.80 9.29
CA SER A 111 9.81 16.88 8.98
C SER A 111 9.04 15.60 9.27
N SER A 112 9.71 14.44 9.35
CA SER A 112 9.06 13.16 9.54
C SER A 112 9.89 12.23 10.42
N PRO A 113 9.24 11.42 11.27
CA PRO A 113 9.90 10.36 12.04
C PRO A 113 10.30 9.15 11.18
N THR A 114 9.91 9.15 9.91
CA THR A 114 10.19 8.09 8.93
C THR A 114 11.02 8.64 7.78
N ARG A 115 11.57 7.76 6.98
CA ARG A 115 12.27 8.12 5.74
C ARG A 115 11.51 7.55 4.54
N MET A 116 11.75 8.15 3.39
CA MET A 116 11.28 7.61 2.12
C MET A 116 11.83 6.19 1.92
N ASN A 117 11.06 5.37 1.21
CA ASN A 117 11.34 3.98 1.01
C ASN A 117 11.09 3.56 -0.45
N ASP A 118 12.00 2.80 -1.03
CA ASP A 118 11.81 2.17 -2.34
C ASP A 118 11.32 0.75 -2.14
N LEU A 119 10.00 0.61 -1.91
CA LEU A 119 9.34 -0.66 -1.63
C LEU A 119 8.40 -1.03 -2.78
N PRO A 120 8.75 -2.01 -3.62
CA PRO A 120 7.88 -2.48 -4.69
C PRO A 120 6.50 -2.92 -4.17
N GLN A 121 5.45 -2.61 -4.93
CA GLN A 121 4.07 -2.95 -4.58
C GLN A 121 3.87 -4.45 -4.33
N THR A 122 4.67 -5.30 -4.99
CA THR A 122 4.67 -6.75 -4.80
C THR A 122 5.11 -7.19 -3.39
N PHE A 123 5.75 -6.31 -2.61
CA PHE A 123 6.05 -6.51 -1.19
C PHE A 123 5.09 -5.72 -0.30
N MET A 124 4.71 -4.51 -0.70
CA MET A 124 3.78 -3.66 0.06
C MET A 124 2.41 -4.34 0.24
N GLU A 125 1.82 -4.90 -0.83
CA GLU A 125 0.50 -5.52 -0.75
C GLU A 125 0.47 -6.73 0.18
N PRO A 126 1.38 -7.72 0.07
CA PRO A 126 1.41 -8.84 1.02
C PRO A 126 1.63 -8.40 2.47
N LEU A 127 2.47 -7.41 2.72
CA LEU A 127 2.72 -6.86 4.05
C LEU A 127 1.43 -6.30 4.67
N LEU A 128 0.75 -5.41 3.96
CA LEU A 128 -0.49 -4.81 4.42
C LEU A 128 -1.63 -5.82 4.55
N PHE A 129 -1.77 -6.71 3.57
CA PHE A 129 -2.82 -7.71 3.55
C PHE A 129 -2.68 -8.73 4.69
N LYS A 130 -1.47 -9.24 4.95
CA LYS A 130 -1.24 -10.15 6.08
C LYS A 130 -1.50 -9.43 7.41
N THR A 131 -1.11 -8.15 7.51
CA THR A 131 -1.36 -7.32 8.71
C THR A 131 -2.86 -7.16 8.94
N ALA A 132 -3.64 -6.87 7.91
CA ALA A 132 -5.09 -6.78 7.99
C ALA A 132 -5.71 -8.10 8.45
N CYS A 133 -5.37 -9.21 7.81
CA CYS A 133 -5.91 -10.53 8.15
C CYS A 133 -5.52 -10.97 9.57
N SER A 134 -4.29 -10.72 10.02
CA SER A 134 -3.83 -11.07 11.38
C SER A 134 -4.56 -10.28 12.46
N ARG A 135 -5.16 -9.14 12.12
CA ARG A 135 -5.93 -8.27 13.04
C ARG A 135 -7.44 -8.49 12.97
N GLY A 136 -7.91 -9.41 12.12
CA GLY A 136 -9.33 -9.79 12.09
C GLY A 136 -10.08 -9.44 10.80
N THR A 137 -9.46 -8.78 9.82
CA THR A 137 -10.08 -8.59 8.50
C THR A 137 -10.45 -9.94 7.89
N GLN A 138 -11.71 -10.10 7.51
CA GLN A 138 -12.14 -11.23 6.71
C GLN A 138 -11.83 -10.97 5.23
N ALA A 139 -11.08 -11.87 4.60
CA ALA A 139 -10.70 -11.71 3.20
C ALA A 139 -11.41 -12.73 2.31
N ARG A 140 -11.90 -12.28 1.14
CA ARG A 140 -12.47 -13.11 0.08
C ARG A 140 -11.78 -12.79 -1.23
N MET A 141 -10.91 -13.69 -1.65
CA MET A 141 -10.26 -13.65 -2.96
C MET A 141 -11.15 -14.34 -4.00
N SER A 142 -10.93 -14.04 -5.29
CA SER A 142 -11.81 -14.50 -6.39
C SER A 142 -13.27 -14.14 -6.16
N CYS A 143 -13.52 -12.97 -5.59
CA CYS A 143 -14.83 -12.45 -5.29
C CYS A 143 -14.95 -11.06 -5.93
N GLU A 144 -15.76 -10.98 -6.98
CA GLU A 144 -15.90 -9.77 -7.79
C GLU A 144 -17.14 -8.97 -7.39
N TYR A 145 -16.95 -7.68 -7.11
CA TYR A 145 -18.05 -6.72 -6.95
C TYR A 145 -18.85 -6.61 -8.25
N ARG A 146 -20.19 -6.64 -8.15
CA ARG A 146 -21.10 -6.46 -9.28
C ARG A 146 -21.91 -5.18 -9.20
N SER A 147 -22.59 -4.96 -8.07
CA SER A 147 -23.44 -3.82 -7.87
C SER A 147 -23.70 -3.58 -6.39
N HIS A 148 -24.24 -2.44 -6.05
CA HIS A 148 -24.77 -2.18 -4.71
C HIS A 148 -26.06 -1.35 -4.79
N VAL A 149 -26.83 -1.43 -3.72
CA VAL A 149 -27.99 -0.57 -3.45
C VAL A 149 -27.80 -0.02 -2.04
N GLN A 150 -28.03 1.27 -1.88
CA GLN A 150 -27.99 1.95 -0.59
C GLN A 150 -29.39 2.41 -0.21
N ASP A 151 -29.75 2.22 1.05
CA ASP A 151 -31.00 2.68 1.66
C ASP A 151 -30.74 3.28 3.05
N ALA A 152 -31.79 3.44 3.85
CA ALA A 152 -31.70 4.00 5.20
C ALA A 152 -30.99 3.04 6.20
N ASP A 153 -30.98 1.76 5.93
CA ASP A 153 -30.44 0.73 6.80
C ASP A 153 -28.97 0.37 6.46
N GLY A 154 -28.49 0.79 5.28
CA GLY A 154 -27.08 0.58 4.88
C GLY A 154 -26.88 0.31 3.40
N VAL A 155 -25.90 -0.54 3.09
CA VAL A 155 -25.52 -0.88 1.72
C VAL A 155 -25.58 -2.40 1.50
N THR A 156 -26.42 -2.82 0.57
CA THR A 156 -26.47 -4.21 0.10
C THR A 156 -25.63 -4.34 -1.16
N THR A 157 -24.57 -5.17 -1.09
CA THR A 157 -23.62 -5.38 -2.20
C THR A 157 -23.80 -6.77 -2.79
N THR A 158 -23.92 -6.84 -4.11
CA THR A 158 -23.93 -8.11 -4.86
C THR A 158 -22.52 -8.42 -5.34
N VAL A 159 -22.04 -9.64 -5.05
CA VAL A 159 -20.71 -10.15 -5.44
C VAL A 159 -20.84 -11.47 -6.19
N HIS A 160 -19.80 -11.83 -6.95
CA HIS A 160 -19.72 -13.08 -7.69
C HIS A 160 -18.36 -13.75 -7.46
#